data_7bd9d8ee22d542743ce10841b69d2aed
#
_entry.id   7bd9d8ee22d542743ce10841b69d2aed
#
_cell.length_a   1.000
_cell.length_b   1.000
_cell.length_c   1.000
_cell.angle_alpha   90.00
_cell.angle_beta   90.00
_cell.angle_gamma   90.00
#
_symmetry.space_group_name_H-M   'P 1'
#
loop_
_entity.id
_entity.type
_entity.pdbx_description
1 polymer ?
#
loop_
_entity_poly.entity_id
_entity_poly.type
_entity_poly.pdbx_seq_one_letter_code
_entity_poly.pdbx_strand_id
1 'polypeptide(L)'
;MTDKTGASLAAAQAVARAHGVACDEAVRIAAGSNVLVHLKPAPVVARVMTGTAVLHDDPEQWLAREVAVGAFLAERTDLVVPPSDIVPPGPYEQDGLWMTLWKFVPHDEQAPPPEPRELGRSLRKLHEALGDFTGDLAPLSEIRDWLERLLAELRPSPPLTQRDIDELGFELDALTPAVFESSLPAQALHGDASMSNLLRTDTGLVWNDLEDVCAGPVAWDVAGLLASARARGQSAKFMEELLAAYGDPGVESLETFLEAHALYDIVWQASEARRRPRTMKRAAASLALWRERRAG
;
A
#
# COMPACT_ATOMS: atom_id res chain seq x y z
N MET A 1 -0.74 -22.16 13.89
CA MET A 1 -0.72 -20.73 13.51
C MET A 1 -0.35 -19.96 14.77
N THR A 2 0.89 -19.52 14.90
CA THR A 2 1.31 -18.62 15.98
C THR A 2 0.44 -17.35 15.90
N ASP A 3 -0.08 -16.92 17.04
CA ASP A 3 -0.87 -15.70 17.15
C ASP A 3 0.06 -14.48 16.87
N LYS A 4 0.22 -14.16 15.58
CA LYS A 4 1.04 -13.04 15.14
C LYS A 4 0.59 -11.71 15.78
N THR A 5 -0.69 -11.60 16.14
CA THR A 5 -1.22 -10.41 16.81
C THR A 5 -0.65 -10.28 18.22
N GLY A 6 -0.70 -11.34 19.01
CA GLY A 6 -0.14 -11.34 20.37
C GLY A 6 1.37 -11.04 20.38
N ALA A 7 2.13 -11.67 19.46
CA ALA A 7 3.55 -11.38 19.28
C ALA A 7 3.81 -9.92 18.89
N SER A 8 3.02 -9.35 17.96
CA SER A 8 3.14 -7.95 17.53
C SER A 8 2.87 -6.97 18.67
N LEU A 9 1.85 -7.21 19.49
CA LEU A 9 1.55 -6.39 20.67
C LEU A 9 2.71 -6.41 21.67
N ALA A 10 3.25 -7.60 21.97
CA ALA A 10 4.36 -7.75 22.91
C ALA A 10 5.64 -7.07 22.39
N ALA A 11 5.98 -7.25 21.11
CA ALA A 11 7.14 -6.62 20.49
C ALA A 11 7.02 -5.08 20.49
N ALA A 12 5.85 -4.55 20.12
CA ALA A 12 5.61 -3.11 20.13
C ALA A 12 5.72 -2.50 21.55
N GLN A 13 5.22 -3.22 22.57
CA GLN A 13 5.40 -2.80 23.96
C GLN A 13 6.84 -2.85 24.43
N ALA A 14 7.62 -3.84 23.97
CA ALA A 14 9.03 -3.95 24.31
C ALA A 14 9.83 -2.77 23.72
N VAL A 15 9.59 -2.43 22.45
CA VAL A 15 10.19 -1.25 21.80
C VAL A 15 9.76 0.04 22.52
N ALA A 16 8.48 0.21 22.84
CA ALA A 16 7.99 1.35 23.60
C ALA A 16 8.75 1.55 24.94
N ARG A 17 8.89 0.47 25.70
CA ARG A 17 9.61 0.48 26.98
C ARG A 17 11.09 0.81 26.83
N ALA A 18 11.76 0.21 25.83
CA ALA A 18 13.18 0.45 25.57
C ALA A 18 13.48 1.91 25.21
N HIS A 19 12.52 2.60 24.61
CA HIS A 19 12.66 3.99 24.17
C HIS A 19 11.90 5.00 25.06
N GLY A 20 11.41 4.57 26.23
CA GLY A 20 10.75 5.46 27.20
C GLY A 20 9.38 5.99 26.76
N VAL A 21 8.71 5.33 25.83
CA VAL A 21 7.34 5.64 25.44
C VAL A 21 6.39 5.16 26.54
N ALA A 22 5.55 6.05 27.05
CA ALA A 22 4.50 5.68 27.99
C ALA A 22 3.52 4.71 27.29
N CYS A 23 3.47 3.47 27.75
CA CYS A 23 2.60 2.46 27.20
C CYS A 23 2.01 1.60 28.33
N ASP A 24 0.82 1.96 28.78
CA ASP A 24 0.07 1.19 29.77
C ASP A 24 -0.67 0.03 29.07
N GLU A 25 -1.11 0.26 27.86
CA GLU A 25 -1.85 -0.70 27.04
C GLU A 25 -1.44 -0.61 25.55
N ALA A 26 -1.12 -1.77 24.95
CA ALA A 26 -0.95 -1.89 23.51
C ALA A 26 -2.25 -2.39 22.88
N VAL A 27 -2.90 -1.56 22.08
CA VAL A 27 -4.20 -1.85 21.47
C VAL A 27 -4.03 -2.06 19.99
N ARG A 28 -4.42 -3.24 19.47
CA ARG A 28 -4.49 -3.46 18.03
C ARG A 28 -5.60 -2.60 17.43
N ILE A 29 -5.26 -1.67 16.54
CA ILE A 29 -6.22 -0.84 15.81
C ILE A 29 -6.53 -1.39 14.42
N ALA A 30 -5.57 -2.08 13.78
CA ALA A 30 -5.81 -2.76 12.51
C ALA A 30 -4.96 -4.03 12.40
N ALA A 31 -5.42 -4.98 11.56
CA ALA A 31 -4.66 -6.16 11.17
C ALA A 31 -4.96 -6.45 9.68
N GLY A 32 -4.26 -5.74 8.83
CA GLY A 32 -4.16 -5.91 7.39
C GLY A 32 -2.98 -6.82 7.01
N SER A 33 -2.22 -6.46 6.01
CA SER A 33 -0.93 -7.08 5.68
C SER A 33 0.03 -6.98 6.85
N ASN A 34 -0.04 -5.85 7.59
CA ASN A 34 0.70 -5.59 8.79
C ASN A 34 -0.24 -5.43 10.00
N VAL A 35 0.33 -5.40 11.20
CA VAL A 35 -0.42 -5.17 12.45
C VAL A 35 -0.13 -3.76 12.95
N LEU A 36 -1.18 -2.95 13.10
CA LEU A 36 -1.08 -1.61 13.67
C LEU A 36 -1.44 -1.66 15.17
N VAL A 37 -0.54 -1.17 15.99
CA VAL A 37 -0.64 -1.20 17.45
C VAL A 37 -0.57 0.20 18.02
N HIS A 38 -1.65 0.69 18.63
CA HIS A 38 -1.65 1.96 19.36
C HIS A 38 -1.07 1.74 20.76
N LEU A 39 -0.02 2.48 21.09
CA LEU A 39 0.73 2.41 22.36
C LEU A 39 0.14 3.41 23.38
N LYS A 40 -1.04 3.11 23.93
CA LYS A 40 -1.75 4.01 24.85
C LYS A 40 -1.05 4.17 26.19
N PRO A 41 -1.06 5.38 26.80
CA PRO A 41 -1.73 6.60 26.37
C PRO A 41 -0.94 7.45 25.35
N ALA A 42 0.27 7.05 24.97
CA ALA A 42 1.06 7.82 24.02
C ALA A 42 0.35 7.89 22.66
N PRO A 43 0.38 9.02 21.95
CA PRO A 43 -0.18 9.15 20.61
C PRO A 43 0.78 8.53 19.54
N VAL A 44 1.17 7.28 19.76
CA VAL A 44 2.11 6.54 18.92
C VAL A 44 1.47 5.25 18.44
N VAL A 45 1.63 4.97 17.15
CA VAL A 45 1.24 3.71 16.51
C VAL A 45 2.49 2.99 16.05
N ALA A 46 2.68 1.76 16.50
CA ALA A 46 3.67 0.86 15.92
C ALA A 46 3.05 0.13 14.72
N ARG A 47 3.64 0.25 13.54
CA ARG A 47 3.32 -0.56 12.38
C ARG A 47 4.29 -1.74 12.33
N VAL A 48 3.78 -2.91 12.70
CA VAL A 48 4.57 -4.15 12.82
C VAL A 48 4.43 -4.95 11.52
N MET A 49 5.53 -5.15 10.83
CA MET A 49 5.60 -5.90 9.58
C MET A 49 5.35 -7.39 9.84
N THR A 50 4.29 -7.93 9.27
CA THR A 50 3.89 -9.34 9.48
C THR A 50 3.60 -10.10 8.21
N GLY A 51 2.86 -9.52 7.28
CA GLY A 51 2.48 -10.12 6.00
C GLY A 51 3.51 -9.84 4.92
N THR A 52 3.99 -8.61 4.85
CA THR A 52 4.93 -8.13 3.84
C THR A 52 6.38 -8.52 4.09
N ALA A 53 6.73 -8.92 5.33
CA ALA A 53 8.10 -9.31 5.70
C ALA A 53 8.74 -10.39 4.81
N VAL A 54 7.93 -11.22 4.16
CA VAL A 54 8.43 -12.28 3.26
C VAL A 54 8.78 -11.78 1.87
N LEU A 55 8.41 -10.55 1.53
CA LEU A 55 8.63 -9.94 0.21
C LEU A 55 9.99 -9.25 0.11
N HIS A 56 10.57 -8.90 1.26
CA HIS A 56 11.76 -8.06 1.31
C HIS A 56 12.94 -8.82 1.91
N ASP A 57 14.04 -8.86 1.16
CA ASP A 57 15.30 -9.47 1.59
C ASP A 57 16.00 -8.59 2.64
N ASP A 58 15.76 -7.27 2.62
CA ASP A 58 16.25 -6.28 3.58
C ASP A 58 15.10 -5.44 4.16
N PRO A 59 14.40 -5.95 5.20
CA PRO A 59 13.31 -5.22 5.85
C PRO A 59 13.75 -3.90 6.49
N GLU A 60 14.99 -3.79 6.96
CA GLU A 60 15.52 -2.58 7.58
C GLU A 60 15.58 -1.44 6.55
N GLN A 61 16.20 -1.68 5.40
CA GLN A 61 16.29 -0.68 4.33
C GLN A 61 14.91 -0.30 3.81
N TRP A 62 14.02 -1.27 3.65
CA TRP A 62 12.64 -1.05 3.20
C TRP A 62 11.90 -0.09 4.14
N LEU A 63 11.89 -0.36 5.43
CA LEU A 63 11.24 0.47 6.44
C LEU A 63 11.95 1.83 6.62
N ALA A 64 13.25 1.90 6.42
CA ALA A 64 13.99 3.16 6.45
C ALA A 64 13.54 4.11 5.33
N ARG A 65 13.28 3.59 4.12
CA ARG A 65 12.72 4.38 2.99
C ARG A 65 11.35 4.95 3.32
N GLU A 66 10.45 4.12 3.88
CA GLU A 66 9.13 4.54 4.34
C GLU A 66 9.21 5.71 5.31
N VAL A 67 10.07 5.57 6.34
CA VAL A 67 10.29 6.62 7.34
C VAL A 67 10.86 7.89 6.72
N ALA A 68 11.84 7.77 5.81
CA ALA A 68 12.47 8.91 5.16
C ALA A 68 11.47 9.70 4.31
N VAL A 69 10.64 9.02 3.52
CA VAL A 69 9.59 9.68 2.71
C VAL A 69 8.52 10.29 3.61
N GLY A 70 8.07 9.56 4.64
CA GLY A 70 7.10 10.08 5.59
C GLY A 70 7.58 11.34 6.33
N ALA A 71 8.84 11.38 6.76
CA ALA A 71 9.44 12.55 7.40
C ALA A 71 9.55 13.73 6.43
N PHE A 72 10.03 13.48 5.20
CA PHE A 72 10.13 14.49 4.15
C PHE A 72 8.77 15.14 3.84
N LEU A 73 7.72 14.34 3.72
CA LEU A 73 6.37 14.83 3.44
C LEU A 73 5.78 15.57 4.63
N ALA A 74 5.96 15.07 5.85
CA ALA A 74 5.43 15.68 7.07
C ALA A 74 6.03 17.08 7.37
N GLU A 75 7.25 17.37 6.91
CA GLU A 75 7.84 18.69 6.99
C GLU A 75 7.22 19.71 6.01
N ARG A 76 6.55 19.26 4.97
CA ARG A 76 6.09 20.08 3.83
C ARG A 76 4.60 20.14 3.66
N THR A 77 3.90 19.14 4.18
CA THR A 77 2.46 18.97 3.96
C THR A 77 1.77 18.36 5.18
N ASP A 78 0.45 18.55 5.25
CA ASP A 78 -0.44 17.84 6.20
C ASP A 78 -1.13 16.65 5.50
N LEU A 79 -0.59 16.16 4.38
CA LEU A 79 -1.24 15.15 3.54
C LEU A 79 -0.94 13.71 3.97
N VAL A 80 0.00 13.47 4.87
CA VAL A 80 0.41 12.13 5.30
C VAL A 80 0.37 11.97 6.81
N VAL A 81 0.21 10.73 7.27
CA VAL A 81 0.46 10.40 8.66
C VAL A 81 1.96 10.59 8.94
N PRO A 82 2.36 11.49 9.86
CA PRO A 82 3.76 11.74 10.12
C PRO A 82 4.40 10.60 10.92
N PRO A 83 5.69 10.33 10.75
CA PRO A 83 6.46 9.52 11.68
C PRO A 83 6.36 10.06 13.11
N SER A 84 6.62 9.21 14.10
CA SER A 84 6.62 9.62 15.51
C SER A 84 7.59 10.77 15.76
N ASP A 85 7.13 11.78 16.50
CA ASP A 85 7.93 12.91 16.99
C ASP A 85 8.32 12.77 18.48
N ILE A 86 7.83 11.72 19.16
CA ILE A 86 8.11 11.45 20.57
C ILE A 86 9.41 10.68 20.73
N VAL A 87 9.66 9.74 19.81
CA VAL A 87 10.86 8.91 19.75
C VAL A 87 11.27 8.75 18.29
N PRO A 88 12.55 8.40 18.01
CA PRO A 88 12.94 8.08 16.65
C PRO A 88 11.97 7.05 16.04
N PRO A 89 11.53 7.25 14.79
CA PRO A 89 10.50 6.39 14.18
C PRO A 89 10.96 4.97 13.83
N GLY A 90 12.22 4.65 13.99
CA GLY A 90 12.80 3.37 13.59
C GLY A 90 13.47 3.44 12.21
N PRO A 91 13.68 2.28 11.56
CA PRO A 91 13.11 0.96 11.87
C PRO A 91 13.67 0.31 13.15
N TYR A 92 12.87 -0.56 13.76
CA TYR A 92 13.24 -1.37 14.93
C TYR A 92 13.00 -2.84 14.64
N GLU A 93 13.88 -3.69 15.16
CA GLU A 93 13.68 -5.13 15.19
C GLU A 93 13.50 -5.59 16.64
N GLN A 94 12.45 -6.35 16.91
CA GLN A 94 12.17 -6.96 18.21
C GLN A 94 11.60 -8.36 18.03
N ASP A 95 12.30 -9.35 18.55
CA ASP A 95 11.89 -10.77 18.49
C ASP A 95 11.61 -11.28 17.06
N GLY A 96 12.41 -10.82 16.08
CA GLY A 96 12.27 -11.15 14.66
C GLY A 96 11.13 -10.41 13.96
N LEU A 97 10.53 -9.40 14.61
CA LEU A 97 9.52 -8.54 14.03
C LEU A 97 10.07 -7.14 13.81
N TRP A 98 10.04 -6.70 12.57
CA TRP A 98 10.40 -5.34 12.18
C TRP A 98 9.22 -4.39 12.34
N MET A 99 9.47 -3.14 12.74
CA MET A 99 8.44 -2.13 12.90
C MET A 99 8.96 -0.71 12.77
N THR A 100 8.03 0.19 12.44
CA THR A 100 8.21 1.65 12.45
C THR A 100 7.18 2.29 13.38
N LEU A 101 7.48 3.48 13.89
CA LEU A 101 6.62 4.22 14.83
C LEU A 101 6.09 5.48 14.16
N TRP A 102 4.77 5.62 14.19
CA TRP A 102 4.00 6.70 13.56
C TRP A 102 3.18 7.46 14.59
N LYS A 103 2.83 8.68 14.28
CA LYS A 103 1.91 9.46 15.11
C LYS A 103 0.50 8.86 15.01
N PHE A 104 -0.19 8.74 16.14
CA PHE A 104 -1.61 8.43 16.11
C PHE A 104 -2.39 9.65 15.62
N VAL A 105 -3.05 9.52 14.48
CA VAL A 105 -3.90 10.56 13.89
C VAL A 105 -5.36 10.20 14.17
N PRO A 106 -6.09 11.01 14.96
CA PRO A 106 -7.53 10.84 15.13
C PRO A 106 -8.25 10.95 13.78
N HIS A 107 -9.11 10.00 13.47
CA HIS A 107 -9.86 9.96 12.22
C HIS A 107 -11.23 9.34 12.42
N ASP A 108 -12.16 9.63 11.50
CA ASP A 108 -13.52 9.09 11.53
C ASP A 108 -13.59 7.80 10.67
N GLU A 109 -13.63 6.65 11.34
CA GLU A 109 -13.78 5.34 10.67
C GLU A 109 -15.16 5.16 10.01
N GLN A 110 -16.15 5.97 10.38
CA GLN A 110 -17.52 5.93 9.83
C GLN A 110 -17.77 7.01 8.78
N ALA A 111 -16.76 7.81 8.45
CA ALA A 111 -16.88 8.85 7.45
C ALA A 111 -17.36 8.28 6.11
N PRO A 112 -18.21 9.01 5.38
CA PRO A 112 -18.58 8.61 4.04
C PRO A 112 -17.34 8.55 3.14
N PRO A 113 -17.38 7.72 2.07
CA PRO A 113 -16.30 7.71 1.09
C PRO A 113 -15.98 9.13 0.60
N PRO A 114 -14.69 9.45 0.37
CA PRO A 114 -14.31 10.75 -0.16
C PRO A 114 -14.95 11.04 -1.51
N GLU A 115 -15.23 12.30 -1.78
CA GLU A 115 -15.72 12.75 -3.08
C GLU A 115 -14.64 12.58 -4.17
N PRO A 116 -15.00 12.25 -5.42
CA PRO A 116 -14.03 11.93 -6.48
C PRO A 116 -13.06 13.09 -6.74
N ARG A 117 -13.55 14.32 -6.71
CA ARG A 117 -12.72 15.53 -6.92
C ARG A 117 -11.77 15.79 -5.76
N GLU A 118 -12.14 15.40 -4.54
CA GLU A 118 -11.29 15.50 -3.37
C GLU A 118 -10.14 14.49 -3.49
N LEU A 119 -10.45 13.25 -3.87
CA LEU A 119 -9.47 12.19 -4.10
C LEU A 119 -8.44 12.58 -5.16
N GLY A 120 -8.90 13.00 -6.34
CA GLY A 120 -8.01 13.39 -7.44
C GLY A 120 -7.07 14.53 -7.05
N ARG A 121 -7.60 15.57 -6.39
CA ARG A 121 -6.79 16.70 -5.91
C ARG A 121 -5.82 16.30 -4.79
N SER A 122 -6.23 15.40 -3.89
CA SER A 122 -5.37 14.91 -2.81
C SER A 122 -4.17 14.14 -3.37
N LEU A 123 -4.40 13.21 -4.31
CA LEU A 123 -3.32 12.47 -4.96
C LEU A 123 -2.41 13.40 -5.78
N ARG A 124 -2.97 14.37 -6.49
CA ARG A 124 -2.17 15.36 -7.23
C ARG A 124 -1.22 16.13 -6.33
N LYS A 125 -1.72 16.64 -5.20
CA LYS A 125 -0.91 17.37 -4.21
C LYS A 125 0.17 16.48 -3.59
N LEU A 126 -0.16 15.20 -3.33
CA LEU A 126 0.83 14.25 -2.83
C LEU A 126 1.97 14.06 -3.84
N HIS A 127 1.65 13.88 -5.13
CA HIS A 127 2.66 13.74 -6.19
C HIS A 127 3.48 15.00 -6.39
N GLU A 128 2.88 16.19 -6.30
CA GLU A 128 3.61 17.46 -6.33
C GLU A 128 4.63 17.56 -5.19
N ALA A 129 4.26 17.14 -3.99
CA ALA A 129 5.19 17.11 -2.85
C ALA A 129 6.26 16.01 -2.99
N LEU A 130 5.88 14.80 -3.45
CA LEU A 130 6.79 13.69 -3.69
C LEU A 130 7.80 13.97 -4.81
N GLY A 131 7.45 14.81 -5.79
CA GLY A 131 8.32 15.16 -6.91
C GLY A 131 9.63 15.83 -6.48
N ASP A 132 9.67 16.43 -5.30
CA ASP A 132 10.87 17.05 -4.73
C ASP A 132 11.71 16.09 -3.87
N PHE A 133 11.27 14.86 -3.66
CA PHE A 133 12.02 13.86 -2.89
C PHE A 133 13.18 13.31 -3.73
N THR A 134 14.40 13.45 -3.21
CA THR A 134 15.64 13.02 -3.88
C THR A 134 16.39 11.91 -3.13
N GLY A 135 15.75 11.32 -2.11
CA GLY A 135 16.32 10.20 -1.37
C GLY A 135 16.34 8.89 -2.18
N ASP A 136 16.99 7.88 -1.63
CA ASP A 136 17.05 6.56 -2.24
C ASP A 136 15.68 5.89 -2.24
N LEU A 137 15.23 5.43 -3.41
CA LEU A 137 13.99 4.69 -3.60
C LEU A 137 14.23 3.47 -4.48
N ALA A 138 13.50 2.41 -4.18
CA ALA A 138 13.40 1.28 -5.08
C ALA A 138 12.73 1.70 -6.40
N PRO A 139 13.16 1.20 -7.54
CA PRO A 139 12.43 1.38 -8.79
C PRO A 139 11.10 0.61 -8.77
N LEU A 140 10.12 1.05 -9.54
CA LEU A 140 8.82 0.37 -9.68
C LEU A 140 8.97 -1.10 -10.11
N SER A 141 10.08 -1.45 -10.78
CA SER A 141 10.38 -2.84 -11.16
C SER A 141 10.57 -3.78 -9.96
N GLU A 142 10.86 -3.29 -8.75
CA GLU A 142 10.85 -4.17 -7.56
C GLU A 142 9.46 -4.76 -7.28
N ILE A 143 8.39 -4.05 -7.61
CA ILE A 143 7.02 -4.58 -7.51
C ILE A 143 6.83 -5.76 -8.49
N ARG A 144 7.35 -5.65 -9.70
CA ARG A 144 7.36 -6.75 -10.68
C ARG A 144 8.10 -7.98 -10.14
N ASP A 145 9.25 -7.78 -9.52
CA ASP A 145 10.09 -8.87 -9.04
C ASP A 145 9.45 -9.65 -7.88
N TRP A 146 8.78 -8.96 -6.96
CA TRP A 146 8.03 -9.67 -5.93
C TRP A 146 6.71 -10.28 -6.42
N LEU A 147 6.05 -9.71 -7.45
CA LEU A 147 4.91 -10.36 -8.12
C LEU A 147 5.34 -11.68 -8.77
N GLU A 148 6.49 -11.71 -9.43
CA GLU A 148 7.06 -12.93 -10.00
C GLU A 148 7.34 -13.98 -8.91
N ARG A 149 7.95 -13.58 -7.79
CA ARG A 149 8.18 -14.45 -6.63
C ARG A 149 6.87 -15.02 -6.08
N LEU A 150 5.85 -14.18 -5.91
CA LEU A 150 4.54 -14.62 -5.44
C LEU A 150 3.88 -15.60 -6.40
N LEU A 151 3.92 -15.33 -7.71
CA LEU A 151 3.40 -16.23 -8.75
C LEU A 151 4.09 -17.60 -8.69
N ALA A 152 5.42 -17.63 -8.55
CA ALA A 152 6.18 -18.87 -8.45
C ALA A 152 5.79 -19.71 -7.20
N GLU A 153 5.33 -19.06 -6.14
CA GLU A 153 4.86 -19.73 -4.93
C GLU A 153 3.38 -20.13 -4.96
N LEU A 154 2.57 -19.54 -5.84
CA LEU A 154 1.16 -19.89 -5.94
C LEU A 154 0.99 -21.38 -6.29
N ARG A 155 -0.05 -21.97 -5.76
CA ARG A 155 -0.49 -23.33 -6.08
C ARG A 155 -1.96 -23.28 -6.45
N PRO A 156 -2.41 -24.11 -7.39
CA PRO A 156 -3.82 -24.19 -7.75
C PRO A 156 -4.67 -24.42 -6.51
N SER A 157 -5.67 -23.56 -6.32
CA SER A 157 -6.66 -23.66 -5.25
C SER A 157 -7.95 -23.00 -5.73
N PRO A 158 -9.08 -23.71 -5.80
CA PRO A 158 -10.29 -23.13 -6.35
C PRO A 158 -10.61 -21.76 -5.74
N PRO A 159 -10.95 -20.74 -6.59
CA PRO A 159 -11.23 -20.85 -8.04
C PRO A 159 -9.99 -20.65 -8.95
N LEU A 160 -8.78 -20.50 -8.40
CA LEU A 160 -7.53 -20.30 -9.14
C LEU A 160 -7.03 -21.66 -9.67
N THR A 161 -6.95 -21.81 -10.98
CA THR A 161 -6.40 -23.00 -11.63
C THR A 161 -4.92 -22.81 -11.99
N GLN A 162 -4.22 -23.89 -12.35
CA GLN A 162 -2.85 -23.77 -12.87
C GLN A 162 -2.81 -22.91 -14.14
N ARG A 163 -3.78 -23.09 -15.02
CA ARG A 163 -3.89 -22.28 -16.25
C ARG A 163 -3.99 -20.77 -15.93
N ASP A 164 -4.75 -20.38 -14.89
CA ASP A 164 -4.83 -18.98 -14.50
C ASP A 164 -3.48 -18.45 -14.01
N ILE A 165 -2.74 -19.26 -13.23
CA ILE A 165 -1.40 -18.88 -12.75
C ILE A 165 -0.44 -18.67 -13.93
N ASP A 166 -0.46 -19.59 -14.91
CA ASP A 166 0.36 -19.49 -16.11
C ASP A 166 -0.01 -18.25 -16.95
N GLU A 167 -1.32 -17.99 -17.13
CA GLU A 167 -1.83 -16.81 -17.84
C GLU A 167 -1.45 -15.49 -17.13
N LEU A 168 -1.50 -15.44 -15.81
CA LEU A 168 -1.05 -14.29 -15.02
C LEU A 168 0.46 -14.05 -15.19
N GLY A 169 1.27 -15.11 -15.26
CA GLY A 169 2.70 -15.00 -15.53
C GLY A 169 2.98 -14.41 -16.92
N PHE A 170 2.31 -14.91 -17.96
CA PHE A 170 2.43 -14.37 -19.33
C PHE A 170 2.01 -12.89 -19.40
N GLU A 171 0.96 -12.52 -18.65
CA GLU A 171 0.50 -11.13 -18.61
C GLU A 171 1.51 -10.22 -17.89
N LEU A 172 2.10 -10.67 -16.79
CA LEU A 172 3.17 -9.93 -16.12
C LEU A 172 4.33 -9.63 -17.06
N ASP A 173 4.78 -10.64 -17.82
CA ASP A 173 5.85 -10.47 -18.80
C ASP A 173 5.46 -9.49 -19.91
N ALA A 174 4.23 -9.55 -20.40
CA ALA A 174 3.72 -8.66 -21.45
C ALA A 174 3.60 -7.19 -20.98
N LEU A 175 3.24 -6.96 -19.71
CA LEU A 175 3.11 -5.63 -19.13
C LEU A 175 4.45 -5.01 -18.70
N THR A 176 5.47 -5.84 -18.46
CA THR A 176 6.76 -5.42 -17.91
C THR A 176 7.40 -4.26 -18.68
N PRO A 177 7.56 -4.27 -20.02
CA PRO A 177 8.23 -3.17 -20.73
C PRO A 177 7.47 -1.83 -20.65
N ALA A 178 6.15 -1.87 -20.59
CA ALA A 178 5.31 -0.67 -20.64
C ALA A 178 5.06 -0.05 -19.26
N VAL A 179 5.10 -0.85 -18.19
CA VAL A 179 4.76 -0.42 -16.84
C VAL A 179 6.00 -0.40 -15.96
N PHE A 180 6.65 -1.54 -15.77
CA PHE A 180 7.70 -1.72 -14.76
C PHE A 180 9.09 -1.29 -15.23
N GLU A 181 9.35 -1.33 -16.54
CA GLU A 181 10.59 -0.89 -17.18
C GLU A 181 10.35 0.30 -18.11
N SER A 182 9.26 1.03 -17.87
CA SER A 182 8.84 2.17 -18.66
C SER A 182 9.91 3.27 -18.71
N SER A 183 10.07 3.90 -19.87
CA SER A 183 10.88 5.11 -20.04
C SER A 183 10.15 6.41 -19.73
N LEU A 184 8.94 6.35 -19.20
CA LEU A 184 8.18 7.53 -18.74
C LEU A 184 8.94 8.26 -17.63
N PRO A 185 8.70 9.58 -17.47
CA PRO A 185 9.26 10.33 -16.37
C PRO A 185 8.94 9.67 -15.03
N ALA A 186 9.97 9.39 -14.23
CA ALA A 186 9.84 8.78 -12.91
C ALA A 186 10.05 9.83 -11.82
N GLN A 187 9.26 9.71 -10.76
CA GLN A 187 9.42 10.43 -9.50
C GLN A 187 9.10 9.50 -8.33
N ALA A 188 9.23 10.00 -7.09
CA ALA A 188 8.72 9.28 -5.93
C ALA A 188 7.20 9.12 -6.01
N LEU A 189 6.72 7.92 -5.71
CA LEU A 189 5.32 7.51 -5.68
C LEU A 189 4.92 7.03 -4.28
N HIS A 190 3.62 7.00 -4.00
CA HIS A 190 3.07 6.28 -2.86
C HIS A 190 3.27 4.77 -2.99
N GLY A 191 3.18 4.24 -4.22
CA GLY A 191 3.35 2.83 -4.57
C GLY A 191 2.08 1.99 -4.42
N ASP A 192 1.28 2.21 -3.37
CA ASP A 192 -0.06 1.64 -3.15
C ASP A 192 -1.10 2.75 -2.89
N ALA A 193 -1.25 3.68 -3.84
CA ALA A 193 -2.26 4.74 -3.74
C ALA A 193 -3.66 4.17 -3.88
N SER A 194 -4.30 3.88 -2.77
CA SER A 194 -5.63 3.28 -2.71
C SER A 194 -6.56 4.00 -1.74
N MET A 195 -7.88 3.86 -1.92
CA MET A 195 -8.87 4.43 -0.98
C MET A 195 -8.79 3.81 0.41
N SER A 196 -8.13 2.65 0.58
CA SER A 196 -7.88 2.02 1.89
C SER A 196 -6.78 2.71 2.67
N ASN A 197 -5.90 3.41 1.99
CA ASN A 197 -4.74 4.09 2.56
C ASN A 197 -5.02 5.58 2.80
N LEU A 198 -6.29 5.92 3.00
CA LEU A 198 -6.75 7.26 3.32
C LEU A 198 -7.49 7.29 4.65
N LEU A 199 -7.14 8.26 5.48
CA LEU A 199 -7.83 8.59 6.72
C LEU A 199 -8.62 9.88 6.53
N ARG A 200 -9.88 9.90 7.02
CA ARG A 200 -10.68 11.13 7.11
C ARG A 200 -10.44 11.78 8.45
N THR A 201 -9.80 12.93 8.45
CA THR A 201 -9.55 13.74 9.64
C THR A 201 -10.39 15.01 9.62
N ASP A 202 -10.36 15.78 10.72
CA ASP A 202 -11.01 17.08 10.80
C ASP A 202 -10.42 18.11 9.80
N THR A 203 -9.18 17.91 9.35
CA THR A 203 -8.49 18.80 8.41
C THR A 203 -8.56 18.34 6.97
N GLY A 204 -9.07 17.15 6.69
CA GLY A 204 -9.21 16.61 5.33
C GLY A 204 -8.73 15.16 5.20
N LEU A 205 -8.30 14.80 3.98
CA LEU A 205 -7.76 13.48 3.68
C LEU A 205 -6.27 13.41 4.00
N VAL A 206 -5.89 12.36 4.69
CA VAL A 206 -4.49 12.07 5.04
C VAL A 206 -4.12 10.68 4.54
N TRP A 207 -3.05 10.58 3.77
CA TRP A 207 -2.49 9.33 3.28
C TRP A 207 -1.70 8.61 4.37
N ASN A 208 -1.77 7.30 4.39
CA ASN A 208 -1.00 6.44 5.28
C ASN A 208 -0.48 5.22 4.51
N ASP A 209 0.34 4.40 5.18
CA ASP A 209 0.90 3.18 4.62
C ASP A 209 1.84 3.43 3.44
N LEU A 210 2.93 4.15 3.71
CA LEU A 210 3.99 4.49 2.74
C LEU A 210 4.99 3.33 2.54
N GLU A 211 4.63 2.09 2.86
CA GLU A 211 5.59 0.97 2.78
C GLU A 211 6.04 0.66 1.35
N ASP A 212 5.19 0.92 0.36
CA ASP A 212 5.45 0.62 -1.05
C ASP A 212 6.02 1.81 -1.84
N VAL A 213 6.55 2.83 -1.12
CA VAL A 213 7.16 3.99 -1.78
C VAL A 213 8.27 3.56 -2.73
N CYS A 214 8.18 4.02 -3.97
CA CYS A 214 9.08 3.63 -5.04
C CYS A 214 9.29 4.78 -6.03
N ALA A 215 10.21 4.62 -6.97
CA ALA A 215 10.41 5.54 -8.07
C ALA A 215 9.75 4.99 -9.35
N GLY A 216 8.83 5.77 -9.94
CA GLY A 216 8.12 5.35 -11.14
C GLY A 216 7.27 6.47 -11.75
N PRO A 217 6.53 6.18 -12.82
CA PRO A 217 5.59 7.11 -13.44
C PRO A 217 4.35 7.28 -12.57
N VAL A 218 3.87 8.52 -12.41
CA VAL A 218 2.66 8.83 -11.62
C VAL A 218 1.41 8.10 -12.08
N ALA A 219 1.40 7.63 -13.33
CA ALA A 219 0.34 6.80 -13.89
C ALA A 219 0.08 5.52 -13.07
N TRP A 220 1.10 4.98 -12.39
CA TRP A 220 0.96 3.83 -11.48
C TRP A 220 -0.01 4.16 -10.34
N ASP A 221 0.26 5.18 -9.54
CA ASP A 221 -0.58 5.55 -8.41
C ASP A 221 -1.98 6.00 -8.85
N VAL A 222 -2.09 6.71 -9.98
CA VAL A 222 -3.40 7.12 -10.53
C VAL A 222 -4.24 5.91 -10.90
N ALA A 223 -3.64 4.92 -11.56
CA ALA A 223 -4.33 3.68 -11.91
C ALA A 223 -4.70 2.86 -10.66
N GLY A 224 -3.84 2.81 -9.64
CA GLY A 224 -4.11 2.17 -8.35
C GLY A 224 -5.33 2.76 -7.65
N LEU A 225 -5.40 4.09 -7.58
CA LEU A 225 -6.55 4.77 -6.98
C LEU A 225 -7.84 4.52 -7.76
N LEU A 226 -7.80 4.55 -9.11
CA LEU A 226 -8.95 4.20 -9.95
C LEU A 226 -9.37 2.74 -9.80
N ALA A 227 -8.42 1.80 -9.76
CA ALA A 227 -8.69 0.38 -9.53
C ALA A 227 -9.33 0.16 -8.16
N SER A 228 -8.83 0.81 -7.12
CA SER A 228 -9.40 0.80 -5.77
C SER A 228 -10.83 1.35 -5.72
N ALA A 229 -11.12 2.44 -6.44
CA ALA A 229 -12.45 3.01 -6.55
C ALA A 229 -13.42 2.04 -7.26
N ARG A 230 -12.97 1.45 -8.38
CA ARG A 230 -13.74 0.43 -9.12
C ARG A 230 -14.07 -0.79 -8.25
N ALA A 231 -13.09 -1.30 -7.49
CA ALA A 231 -13.27 -2.44 -6.59
C ALA A 231 -14.28 -2.16 -5.46
N ARG A 232 -14.50 -0.88 -5.12
CA ARG A 232 -15.53 -0.43 -4.17
C ARG A 232 -16.88 -0.14 -4.81
N GLY A 233 -17.06 -0.45 -6.11
CA GLY A 233 -18.31 -0.27 -6.85
C GLY A 233 -18.60 1.19 -7.25
N GLN A 234 -17.59 2.05 -7.27
CA GLN A 234 -17.75 3.43 -7.74
C GLN A 234 -18.08 3.47 -9.23
N SER A 235 -18.92 4.43 -9.64
CA SER A 235 -19.39 4.56 -11.01
C SER A 235 -18.30 5.06 -11.98
N ALA A 236 -18.50 4.86 -13.28
CA ALA A 236 -17.64 5.42 -14.31
C ALA A 236 -17.53 6.95 -14.18
N LYS A 237 -18.66 7.63 -13.91
CA LYS A 237 -18.68 9.09 -13.67
C LYS A 237 -17.81 9.50 -12.48
N PHE A 238 -17.81 8.71 -11.39
CA PHE A 238 -16.93 8.97 -10.24
C PHE A 238 -15.46 8.93 -10.67
N MET A 239 -15.07 7.92 -11.45
CA MET A 239 -13.69 7.77 -11.93
C MET A 239 -13.29 8.89 -12.91
N GLU A 240 -14.20 9.30 -13.80
CA GLU A 240 -14.01 10.45 -14.69
C GLU A 240 -13.80 11.75 -13.91
N GLU A 241 -14.61 12.02 -12.88
CA GLU A 241 -14.48 13.21 -12.04
C GLU A 241 -13.20 13.19 -11.19
N LEU A 242 -12.78 12.01 -10.72
CA LEU A 242 -11.51 11.83 -10.01
C LEU A 242 -10.35 12.17 -10.93
N LEU A 243 -10.30 11.55 -12.12
CA LEU A 243 -9.23 11.76 -13.09
C LEU A 243 -9.19 13.22 -13.59
N ALA A 244 -10.34 13.82 -13.88
CA ALA A 244 -10.41 15.23 -14.25
C ALA A 244 -9.88 16.17 -13.16
N ALA A 245 -10.06 15.81 -11.88
CA ALA A 245 -9.56 16.58 -10.75
C ALA A 245 -8.08 16.34 -10.45
N TYR A 246 -7.55 15.16 -10.78
CA TYR A 246 -6.13 14.88 -10.75
C TYR A 246 -5.39 15.65 -11.86
N GLY A 247 -5.91 15.65 -13.08
CA GLY A 247 -5.31 16.23 -14.27
C GLY A 247 -4.56 15.22 -15.13
N ASP A 248 -3.47 15.67 -15.76
CA ASP A 248 -2.68 14.82 -16.66
C ASP A 248 -1.85 13.75 -15.88
N PRO A 249 -2.09 12.47 -16.12
CA PRO A 249 -1.30 11.39 -15.53
C PRO A 249 0.03 11.09 -16.28
N GLY A 250 0.40 11.89 -17.27
CA GLY A 250 1.64 11.73 -18.04
C GLY A 250 1.61 10.60 -19.06
N VAL A 251 0.44 10.06 -19.39
CA VAL A 251 0.23 9.01 -20.39
C VAL A 251 -1.04 9.26 -21.18
N GLU A 252 -1.08 8.81 -22.44
CA GLU A 252 -2.28 8.94 -23.30
C GLU A 252 -3.42 8.02 -22.80
N SER A 253 -3.08 6.85 -22.23
CA SER A 253 -4.04 5.88 -21.72
C SER A 253 -3.52 5.26 -20.42
N LEU A 254 -4.40 5.13 -19.43
CA LEU A 254 -4.15 4.41 -18.18
C LEU A 254 -4.45 2.91 -18.27
N GLU A 255 -4.94 2.39 -19.42
CA GLU A 255 -5.45 1.02 -19.51
C GLU A 255 -4.38 -0.02 -19.14
N THR A 256 -3.17 0.13 -19.66
CA THR A 256 -2.05 -0.79 -19.36
C THR A 256 -1.69 -0.80 -17.87
N PHE A 257 -1.73 0.38 -17.21
CA PHE A 257 -1.50 0.49 -15.76
C PHE A 257 -2.65 -0.10 -14.95
N LEU A 258 -3.90 0.05 -15.42
CA LEU A 258 -5.08 -0.57 -14.80
C LEU A 258 -5.05 -2.09 -14.93
N GLU A 259 -4.55 -2.63 -16.05
CA GLU A 259 -4.33 -4.07 -16.22
C GLU A 259 -3.26 -4.59 -15.26
N ALA A 260 -2.15 -3.86 -15.11
CA ALA A 260 -1.11 -4.21 -14.16
C ALA A 260 -1.62 -4.21 -12.71
N HIS A 261 -2.43 -3.24 -12.31
CA HIS A 261 -3.07 -3.23 -10.99
C HIS A 261 -4.07 -4.37 -10.80
N ALA A 262 -4.81 -4.76 -11.83
CA ALA A 262 -5.71 -5.92 -11.76
C ALA A 262 -4.93 -7.21 -11.54
N LEU A 263 -3.80 -7.38 -12.22
CA LEU A 263 -2.89 -8.51 -12.03
C LEU A 263 -2.30 -8.48 -10.59
N TYR A 264 -1.78 -7.33 -10.17
CA TYR A 264 -1.28 -7.11 -8.81
C TYR A 264 -2.28 -7.56 -7.76
N ASP A 265 -3.52 -7.07 -7.84
CA ASP A 265 -4.59 -7.41 -6.90
C ASP A 265 -4.88 -8.91 -6.85
N ILE A 266 -4.94 -9.58 -8.00
CA ILE A 266 -5.22 -11.03 -8.06
C ILE A 266 -4.09 -11.82 -7.39
N VAL A 267 -2.85 -11.55 -7.77
CA VAL A 267 -1.66 -12.26 -7.26
C VAL A 267 -1.51 -12.05 -5.77
N TRP A 268 -1.62 -10.79 -5.32
CA TRP A 268 -1.54 -10.43 -3.90
C TRP A 268 -2.62 -11.12 -3.07
N GLN A 269 -3.89 -10.98 -3.47
CA GLN A 269 -5.02 -11.57 -2.74
C GLN A 269 -4.99 -13.10 -2.73
N ALA A 270 -4.54 -13.73 -3.82
CA ALA A 270 -4.37 -15.17 -3.90
C ALA A 270 -3.26 -15.66 -2.96
N SER A 271 -2.15 -14.93 -2.89
CA SER A 271 -1.06 -15.20 -1.96
C SER A 271 -1.50 -15.05 -0.50
N GLU A 272 -2.21 -13.96 -0.17
CA GLU A 272 -2.74 -13.72 1.17
C GLU A 272 -3.81 -14.75 1.58
N ALA A 273 -4.54 -15.34 0.64
CA ALA A 273 -5.55 -16.36 0.93
C ALA A 273 -4.97 -17.61 1.61
N ARG A 274 -3.69 -17.90 1.41
CA ARG A 274 -2.97 -18.97 2.13
C ARG A 274 -2.89 -18.69 3.62
N ARG A 275 -2.81 -17.42 4.00
CA ARG A 275 -2.74 -16.96 5.40
C ARG A 275 -4.11 -16.56 5.94
N ARG A 276 -4.99 -16.06 5.06
CA ARG A 276 -6.30 -15.50 5.36
C ARG A 276 -7.34 -16.01 4.36
N PRO A 277 -7.94 -17.19 4.58
CA PRO A 277 -8.87 -17.81 3.61
C PRO A 277 -10.02 -16.90 3.13
N ARG A 278 -10.41 -15.91 3.95
CA ARG A 278 -11.45 -14.93 3.58
C ARG A 278 -11.06 -14.05 2.39
N THR A 279 -9.76 -13.83 2.12
CA THR A 279 -9.31 -13.03 0.98
C THR A 279 -9.52 -13.75 -0.34
N MET A 280 -9.68 -15.09 -0.33
CA MET A 280 -9.95 -15.87 -1.53
C MET A 280 -11.23 -15.42 -2.27
N LYS A 281 -12.24 -14.93 -1.56
CA LYS A 281 -13.45 -14.40 -2.21
C LYS A 281 -13.14 -13.16 -3.05
N ARG A 282 -12.22 -12.31 -2.61
CA ARG A 282 -11.79 -11.12 -3.36
C ARG A 282 -10.94 -11.53 -4.55
N ALA A 283 -9.95 -12.40 -4.34
CA ALA A 283 -9.16 -12.97 -5.43
C ALA A 283 -10.05 -13.59 -6.53
N ALA A 284 -11.08 -14.33 -6.13
CA ALA A 284 -12.05 -14.92 -7.03
C ALA A 284 -12.82 -13.88 -7.85
N ALA A 285 -13.28 -12.81 -7.20
CA ALA A 285 -14.01 -11.74 -7.87
C ALA A 285 -13.11 -10.97 -8.86
N SER A 286 -11.90 -10.61 -8.45
CA SER A 286 -10.90 -9.94 -9.31
C SER A 286 -10.53 -10.81 -10.51
N LEU A 287 -10.32 -12.12 -10.28
CA LEU A 287 -10.02 -13.08 -11.36
C LEU A 287 -11.19 -13.24 -12.35
N ALA A 288 -12.44 -13.27 -11.88
CA ALA A 288 -13.60 -13.34 -12.75
C ALA A 288 -13.71 -12.11 -13.66
N LEU A 289 -13.56 -10.91 -13.10
CA LEU A 289 -13.54 -9.65 -13.86
C LEU A 289 -12.39 -9.58 -14.87
N TRP A 290 -11.24 -10.11 -14.51
CA TRP A 290 -10.08 -10.16 -15.40
C TRP A 290 -10.33 -11.11 -16.58
N ARG A 291 -10.92 -12.29 -16.33
CA ARG A 291 -11.29 -13.25 -17.41
C ARG A 291 -12.35 -12.67 -18.35
N GLU A 292 -13.38 -12.00 -17.82
CA GLU A 292 -14.43 -11.37 -18.62
C GLU A 292 -13.85 -10.34 -19.61
N ARG A 293 -12.91 -9.50 -19.15
CA ARG A 293 -12.26 -8.51 -20.02
C ARG A 293 -11.44 -9.12 -21.16
N ARG A 294 -10.85 -10.30 -20.94
CA ARG A 294 -10.04 -10.99 -21.96
C ARG A 294 -10.88 -11.83 -22.93
N ALA A 295 -12.12 -12.13 -22.60
CA ALA A 295 -13.04 -12.89 -23.45
C ALA A 295 -13.82 -12.02 -24.45
N GLY A 296 -13.86 -10.70 -24.26
CA GLY A 296 -14.52 -9.70 -25.12
C GLY A 296 -13.54 -8.98 -26.01
#